data_00b0eeac72892cc1056988869e58ea1f
#
_entry.id   00b0eeac72892cc1056988869e58ea1f
#
_cell.length_a   1.000
_cell.length_b   1.000
_cell.length_c   1.000
_cell.angle_alpha   90.00
_cell.angle_beta   90.00
_cell.angle_gamma   90.00
#
_symmetry.space_group_name_H-M   'P 1'
#
loop_
_entity.id
_entity.type
_entity.pdbx_description
1 polymer ?
#
loop_
_entity_poly.entity_id
_entity_poly.type
_entity_poly.pdbx_seq_one_letter_code
_entity_poly.pdbx_strand_id
1 'polypeptide(L)'
;MLRANRVSVLLSVLLGLAAANANADYHIVKSIQVGGEGGWDYLEADPIGRRLYVCHENHVVVIDLDTLKVVGDVPNSPGMGGVALSRELNRGFTANGDEDAVGVFELSTLEPIAKWKATGRRPNQIAYEPLTQRVFSFNSTGRNITVFDARTGNVLATLAVDGRTEFYAMDGKGMIYDSLQDKATIIAIDARSMKVVATYPLAPHTQPAGTTMDPQTRRIFVACRSKSFLILDADTGKILATFPIGERNDAAKFDPGTQLAFASNGDGTLTVVHEDSPDQFTLAQTVKTEYGARTMAVDIKTHRVFMPSADWGPASTPKSDNPNPRRPMVPGSFRVLVLEP
;
A
#
# COMPACT_ATOMS: atom_id res chain seq x y z
N MET A 1 63.41 -21.73 45.91
CA MET A 1 61.91 -21.66 45.85
C MET A 1 61.50 -20.81 44.67
N LEU A 2 61.29 -21.46 43.50
CA LEU A 2 60.84 -20.75 42.29
C LEU A 2 59.31 -20.82 42.20
N ARG A 3 58.64 -19.67 42.17
CA ARG A 3 57.19 -19.60 41.89
C ARG A 3 56.98 -19.52 40.38
N ALA A 4 56.30 -20.50 39.83
CA ALA A 4 55.85 -20.48 38.43
C ALA A 4 54.56 -19.68 38.27
N ASN A 5 54.60 -18.59 37.50
CA ASN A 5 53.41 -17.85 37.06
C ASN A 5 52.74 -18.57 35.90
N ARG A 6 51.48 -19.03 36.10
CA ARG A 6 50.63 -19.52 35.04
C ARG A 6 49.91 -18.33 34.40
N VAL A 7 50.21 -18.06 33.15
CA VAL A 7 49.46 -17.11 32.32
C VAL A 7 48.31 -17.91 31.69
N SER A 8 47.06 -17.62 32.07
CA SER A 8 45.86 -18.13 31.41
C SER A 8 45.51 -17.25 30.21
N VAL A 9 45.64 -17.79 29.05
CA VAL A 9 45.18 -17.16 27.80
C VAL A 9 43.68 -17.51 27.64
N LEU A 10 42.83 -16.50 27.82
CA LEU A 10 41.42 -16.57 27.45
C LEU A 10 41.30 -16.43 25.95
N LEU A 11 40.93 -17.53 25.29
CA LEU A 11 40.57 -17.57 23.88
C LEU A 11 39.13 -17.11 23.72
N SER A 12 38.90 -15.85 23.32
CA SER A 12 37.58 -15.34 22.99
C SER A 12 37.15 -15.89 21.62
N VAL A 13 36.25 -16.87 21.61
CA VAL A 13 35.59 -17.34 20.40
C VAL A 13 34.52 -16.31 20.03
N LEU A 14 34.80 -15.47 19.03
CA LEU A 14 33.78 -14.70 18.33
C LEU A 14 32.95 -15.66 17.48
N LEU A 15 31.77 -16.04 17.97
CA LEU A 15 30.74 -16.61 17.11
C LEU A 15 30.23 -15.47 16.19
N GLY A 16 30.71 -15.42 14.97
CA GLY A 16 30.07 -14.65 13.91
C GLY A 16 28.70 -15.30 13.63
N LEU A 17 27.61 -14.64 14.07
CA LEU A 17 26.30 -14.94 13.50
C LEU A 17 26.39 -14.59 12.01
N ALA A 18 26.46 -15.63 11.16
CA ALA A 18 26.16 -15.47 9.76
C ALA A 18 24.67 -15.10 9.69
N ALA A 19 24.37 -13.85 9.30
CA ALA A 19 23.03 -13.47 8.91
C ALA A 19 22.62 -14.44 7.79
N ALA A 20 21.64 -15.27 8.04
CA ALA A 20 21.01 -16.03 6.99
C ALA A 20 20.42 -15.00 6.03
N ASN A 21 20.96 -14.90 4.83
CA ASN A 21 20.33 -14.17 3.75
C ASN A 21 18.95 -14.78 3.59
N ALA A 22 17.92 -14.08 4.02
CA ALA A 22 16.54 -14.42 3.72
C ALA A 22 16.41 -14.24 2.20
N ASN A 23 16.72 -15.28 1.42
CA ASN A 23 16.37 -15.32 0.02
C ASN A 23 14.84 -15.34 -0.03
N ALA A 24 14.26 -14.19 -0.27
CA ALA A 24 12.87 -14.13 -0.67
C ALA A 24 12.80 -14.74 -2.07
N ASP A 25 12.28 -15.96 -2.19
CA ASP A 25 12.11 -16.64 -3.50
C ASP A 25 10.68 -16.46 -4.01
N TYR A 26 10.17 -15.24 -3.92
CA TYR A 26 8.82 -14.92 -4.38
C TYR A 26 8.68 -15.20 -5.88
N HIS A 27 7.62 -15.93 -6.23
CA HIS A 27 7.26 -16.21 -7.61
C HIS A 27 5.75 -16.37 -7.77
N ILE A 28 5.25 -16.24 -9.00
CA ILE A 28 3.83 -16.41 -9.29
C ILE A 28 3.48 -17.89 -9.22
N VAL A 29 2.61 -18.26 -8.28
CA VAL A 29 2.13 -19.65 -8.10
C VAL A 29 0.75 -19.87 -8.68
N LYS A 30 -0.06 -18.80 -8.81
CA LYS A 30 -1.44 -18.91 -9.29
C LYS A 30 -1.94 -17.59 -9.88
N SER A 31 -2.95 -17.71 -10.72
CA SER A 31 -3.76 -16.61 -11.23
C SER A 31 -5.23 -16.90 -10.94
N ILE A 32 -5.92 -15.95 -10.28
CA ILE A 32 -7.35 -16.02 -9.98
C ILE A 32 -8.08 -15.24 -11.05
N GLN A 33 -8.84 -15.91 -11.91
CA GLN A 33 -9.65 -15.24 -12.91
C GLN A 33 -10.83 -14.55 -12.25
N VAL A 34 -10.99 -13.27 -12.52
CA VAL A 34 -12.08 -12.43 -12.05
C VAL A 34 -13.00 -12.07 -13.21
N GLY A 35 -12.43 -11.70 -14.33
CA GLY A 35 -13.17 -11.27 -15.51
C GLY A 35 -13.69 -9.85 -15.38
N GLY A 36 -14.70 -9.48 -16.17
CA GLY A 36 -15.26 -8.14 -16.18
C GLY A 36 -14.54 -7.20 -17.13
N GLU A 37 -14.96 -5.94 -17.12
CA GLU A 37 -14.41 -4.85 -17.92
C GLU A 37 -13.97 -3.70 -17.00
N GLY A 38 -13.21 -2.74 -17.54
CA GLY A 38 -12.73 -1.59 -16.80
C GLY A 38 -11.39 -1.83 -16.10
N GLY A 39 -10.92 -0.80 -15.43
CA GLY A 39 -9.64 -0.81 -14.74
C GLY A 39 -9.75 -1.28 -13.29
N TRP A 40 -8.61 -1.31 -12.64
CA TRP A 40 -8.52 -1.58 -11.20
C TRP A 40 -7.67 -0.52 -10.51
N ASP A 41 -7.78 -0.49 -9.19
CA ASP A 41 -6.92 0.35 -8.35
C ASP A 41 -6.40 -0.44 -7.15
N TYR A 42 -6.66 -0.01 -5.92
CA TYR A 42 -6.06 -0.60 -4.73
C TYR A 42 -6.67 -1.95 -4.34
N LEU A 43 -5.90 -2.70 -3.57
CA LEU A 43 -6.33 -3.93 -2.92
C LEU A 43 -6.12 -3.82 -1.42
N GLU A 44 -7.00 -4.45 -0.65
CA GLU A 44 -6.85 -4.58 0.79
C GLU A 44 -7.04 -6.03 1.23
N ALA A 45 -6.06 -6.57 1.94
CA ALA A 45 -6.13 -7.90 2.52
C ALA A 45 -6.58 -7.80 3.99
N ASP A 46 -7.59 -8.56 4.36
CA ASP A 46 -8.04 -8.77 5.73
C ASP A 46 -7.52 -10.12 6.24
N PRO A 47 -6.37 -10.14 6.94
CA PRO A 47 -5.77 -11.39 7.39
C PRO A 47 -6.57 -12.08 8.48
N ILE A 48 -7.48 -11.36 9.17
CA ILE A 48 -8.35 -11.91 10.22
C ILE A 48 -9.64 -12.47 9.62
N GLY A 49 -10.33 -11.70 8.76
CA GLY A 49 -11.56 -12.12 8.08
C GLY A 49 -11.32 -13.02 6.89
N ARG A 50 -10.05 -13.26 6.53
CA ARG A 50 -9.63 -14.11 5.41
C ARG A 50 -10.26 -13.69 4.08
N ARG A 51 -10.28 -12.36 3.81
CA ARG A 51 -10.83 -11.80 2.57
C ARG A 51 -9.83 -10.83 1.94
N LEU A 52 -9.75 -10.86 0.62
CA LEU A 52 -9.08 -9.86 -0.19
C LEU A 52 -10.15 -9.02 -0.90
N TYR A 53 -10.10 -7.73 -0.71
CA TYR A 53 -10.96 -6.75 -1.36
C TYR A 53 -10.20 -6.14 -2.54
N VAL A 54 -10.74 -6.29 -3.74
CA VAL A 54 -10.11 -5.85 -4.99
C VAL A 54 -10.97 -4.78 -5.64
N CYS A 55 -10.47 -3.56 -5.69
CA CYS A 55 -11.15 -2.44 -6.33
C CYS A 55 -11.13 -2.62 -7.85
N HIS A 56 -12.31 -2.78 -8.46
CA HIS A 56 -12.47 -3.01 -9.88
C HIS A 56 -13.58 -2.14 -10.45
N GLU A 57 -13.22 -1.16 -11.26
CA GLU A 57 -14.08 -0.20 -11.96
C GLU A 57 -15.09 0.52 -11.04
N ASN A 58 -16.27 -0.08 -10.81
CA ASN A 58 -17.38 0.50 -10.05
C ASN A 58 -17.88 -0.39 -8.90
N HIS A 59 -17.07 -1.39 -8.51
CA HIS A 59 -17.41 -2.35 -7.45
C HIS A 59 -16.15 -2.90 -6.77
N VAL A 60 -16.31 -3.62 -5.67
CA VAL A 60 -15.22 -4.34 -4.99
C VAL A 60 -15.45 -5.83 -5.09
N VAL A 61 -14.59 -6.51 -5.82
CA VAL A 61 -14.59 -7.98 -5.84
C VAL A 61 -13.99 -8.50 -4.53
N VAL A 62 -14.66 -9.47 -3.90
CA VAL A 62 -14.18 -10.09 -2.66
C VAL A 62 -13.75 -11.51 -2.93
N ILE A 63 -12.48 -11.80 -2.60
CA ILE A 63 -11.85 -13.11 -2.78
C ILE A 63 -11.55 -13.69 -1.39
N ASP A 64 -11.86 -14.96 -1.19
CA ASP A 64 -11.47 -15.71 0.00
C ASP A 64 -9.98 -16.06 -0.08
N LEU A 65 -9.20 -15.67 0.93
CA LEU A 65 -7.75 -15.81 0.98
C LEU A 65 -7.26 -17.26 1.16
N ASP A 66 -8.11 -18.13 1.68
CA ASP A 66 -7.74 -19.54 1.93
C ASP A 66 -8.06 -20.42 0.71
N THR A 67 -9.22 -20.21 0.08
CA THR A 67 -9.66 -20.97 -1.10
C THR A 67 -9.24 -20.35 -2.42
N LEU A 68 -8.88 -19.07 -2.42
CA LEU A 68 -8.55 -18.26 -3.60
C LEU A 68 -9.69 -18.22 -4.63
N LYS A 69 -10.93 -18.10 -4.14
CA LYS A 69 -12.14 -18.01 -4.96
C LYS A 69 -12.85 -16.69 -4.72
N VAL A 70 -13.48 -16.15 -5.75
CA VAL A 70 -14.41 -15.03 -5.60
C VAL A 70 -15.61 -15.51 -4.76
N VAL A 71 -15.91 -14.79 -3.69
CA VAL A 71 -16.98 -15.15 -2.71
C VAL A 71 -17.99 -14.05 -2.52
N GLY A 72 -17.81 -12.89 -3.14
CA GLY A 72 -18.76 -11.80 -3.05
C GLY A 72 -18.36 -10.58 -3.83
N ASP A 73 -19.21 -9.57 -3.73
CA ASP A 73 -19.08 -8.29 -4.42
C ASP A 73 -19.70 -7.18 -3.56
N VAL A 74 -19.05 -6.01 -3.52
CA VAL A 74 -19.63 -4.78 -2.96
C VAL A 74 -19.97 -3.86 -4.13
N PRO A 75 -21.26 -3.73 -4.48
CA PRO A 75 -21.69 -2.94 -5.64
C PRO A 75 -21.69 -1.43 -5.36
N ASN A 76 -21.93 -0.65 -6.42
CA ASN A 76 -22.23 0.79 -6.34
C ASN A 76 -21.08 1.65 -5.77
N SER A 77 -19.86 1.40 -6.21
CA SER A 77 -18.66 2.13 -5.84
C SER A 77 -17.96 2.76 -7.06
N PRO A 78 -18.61 3.72 -7.77
CA PRO A 78 -18.10 4.25 -9.03
C PRO A 78 -16.83 5.09 -8.85
N GLY A 79 -15.89 4.92 -9.78
CA GLY A 79 -14.58 5.57 -9.74
C GLY A 79 -13.75 5.12 -8.56
N MET A 80 -13.86 3.85 -8.23
CA MET A 80 -13.32 3.25 -7.03
C MET A 80 -11.81 3.38 -6.94
N GLY A 81 -11.32 3.93 -5.82
CA GLY A 81 -9.90 3.98 -5.47
C GLY A 81 -9.55 2.90 -4.45
N GLY A 82 -9.84 3.09 -3.19
CA GLY A 82 -9.43 2.23 -2.10
C GLY A 82 -10.55 1.69 -1.21
N VAL A 83 -10.19 0.71 -0.37
CA VAL A 83 -11.04 0.13 0.68
C VAL A 83 -10.34 0.24 2.02
N ALA A 84 -11.09 0.57 3.07
CA ALA A 84 -10.66 0.47 4.46
C ALA A 84 -11.66 -0.36 5.27
N LEU A 85 -11.17 -1.04 6.30
CA LEU A 85 -11.97 -1.99 7.07
C LEU A 85 -11.98 -1.64 8.55
N SER A 86 -13.14 -1.68 9.18
CA SER A 86 -13.32 -1.62 10.63
C SER A 86 -14.06 -2.87 11.10
N ARG A 87 -13.32 -3.85 11.60
CA ARG A 87 -13.92 -5.09 12.09
C ARG A 87 -14.76 -4.89 13.34
N GLU A 88 -14.34 -3.98 14.23
CA GLU A 88 -15.08 -3.66 15.44
C GLU A 88 -16.46 -3.03 15.18
N LEU A 89 -16.59 -2.32 14.05
CA LEU A 89 -17.85 -1.73 13.63
C LEU A 89 -18.62 -2.63 12.63
N ASN A 90 -18.03 -3.76 12.22
CA ASN A 90 -18.51 -4.59 11.12
C ASN A 90 -18.73 -3.78 9.83
N ARG A 91 -17.85 -2.82 9.53
CA ARG A 91 -17.98 -1.89 8.39
C ARG A 91 -16.77 -1.92 7.49
N GLY A 92 -17.04 -1.85 6.20
CA GLY A 92 -16.06 -1.48 5.19
C GLY A 92 -16.40 -0.11 4.61
N PHE A 93 -15.37 0.60 4.15
CA PHE A 93 -15.47 1.93 3.57
C PHE A 93 -14.79 1.94 2.20
N THR A 94 -15.43 2.57 1.20
CA THR A 94 -14.91 2.68 -0.17
C THR A 94 -14.72 4.14 -0.56
N ALA A 95 -13.64 4.44 -1.28
CA ALA A 95 -13.40 5.75 -1.86
C ALA A 95 -14.05 5.81 -3.26
N ASN A 96 -15.20 6.48 -3.38
CA ASN A 96 -15.98 6.58 -4.62
C ASN A 96 -15.66 7.90 -5.34
N GLY A 97 -14.59 7.89 -6.14
CA GLY A 97 -14.03 9.10 -6.75
C GLY A 97 -14.97 9.84 -7.70
N ASP A 98 -15.81 9.12 -8.45
CA ASP A 98 -16.70 9.73 -9.44
C ASP A 98 -17.95 10.36 -8.81
N GLU A 99 -18.23 10.07 -7.54
CA GLU A 99 -19.36 10.65 -6.79
C GLU A 99 -18.93 11.64 -5.72
N ASP A 100 -17.61 11.87 -5.53
CA ASP A 100 -17.07 12.64 -4.40
C ASP A 100 -17.63 12.14 -3.06
N ALA A 101 -17.60 10.83 -2.83
CA ALA A 101 -18.26 10.19 -1.71
C ALA A 101 -17.44 9.02 -1.13
N VAL A 102 -17.79 8.67 0.10
CA VAL A 102 -17.37 7.45 0.78
C VAL A 102 -18.56 6.51 0.81
N GLY A 103 -18.44 5.33 0.21
CA GLY A 103 -19.41 4.24 0.39
C GLY A 103 -19.16 3.53 1.72
N VAL A 104 -20.21 3.05 2.35
CA VAL A 104 -20.13 2.24 3.58
C VAL A 104 -20.90 0.95 3.36
N PHE A 105 -20.28 -0.18 3.68
CA PHE A 105 -20.90 -1.49 3.56
C PHE A 105 -20.70 -2.32 4.83
N GLU A 106 -21.54 -3.32 5.02
CA GLU A 106 -21.42 -4.26 6.12
C GLU A 106 -20.41 -5.37 5.75
N LEU A 107 -19.39 -5.60 6.59
CA LEU A 107 -18.35 -6.60 6.30
C LEU A 107 -18.87 -8.03 6.25
N SER A 108 -19.86 -8.36 7.06
CA SER A 108 -20.41 -9.72 7.13
C SER A 108 -21.23 -10.11 5.90
N THR A 109 -22.02 -9.19 5.37
CA THR A 109 -22.96 -9.41 4.25
C THR A 109 -22.48 -8.84 2.93
N LEU A 110 -21.56 -7.88 2.94
CA LEU A 110 -21.09 -7.07 1.81
C LEU A 110 -22.14 -6.08 1.27
N GLU A 111 -23.27 -5.94 1.95
CA GLU A 111 -24.36 -5.05 1.53
C GLU A 111 -24.01 -3.57 1.80
N PRO A 112 -24.25 -2.67 0.83
CA PRO A 112 -24.13 -1.23 1.04
C PRO A 112 -25.13 -0.74 2.09
N ILE A 113 -24.66 0.05 3.08
CA ILE A 113 -25.51 0.57 4.16
C ILE A 113 -25.60 2.09 4.21
N ALA A 114 -24.63 2.79 3.65
CA ALA A 114 -24.63 4.26 3.61
C ALA A 114 -23.70 4.80 2.52
N LYS A 115 -23.90 6.07 2.18
CA LYS A 115 -22.99 6.85 1.35
C LYS A 115 -22.80 8.23 2.00
N TRP A 116 -21.54 8.63 2.24
CA TRP A 116 -21.19 9.89 2.90
C TRP A 116 -20.55 10.83 1.90
N LYS A 117 -21.05 12.05 1.78
CA LYS A 117 -20.48 13.05 0.87
C LYS A 117 -19.15 13.54 1.43
N ALA A 118 -18.09 13.45 0.64
CA ALA A 118 -16.80 14.05 0.97
C ALA A 118 -16.84 15.57 0.79
N THR A 119 -16.02 16.29 1.53
CA THR A 119 -15.87 17.75 1.39
C THR A 119 -14.92 18.14 0.26
N GLY A 120 -14.23 17.19 -0.30
CA GLY A 120 -13.33 17.35 -1.44
C GLY A 120 -13.72 16.50 -2.63
N ARG A 121 -13.03 16.74 -3.74
CA ARG A 121 -13.30 16.07 -5.01
C ARG A 121 -12.39 14.87 -5.20
N ARG A 122 -12.95 13.80 -5.75
CA ARG A 122 -12.28 12.57 -6.16
C ARG A 122 -11.56 11.88 -4.99
N PRO A 123 -12.29 11.37 -3.99
CA PRO A 123 -11.74 10.38 -3.07
C PRO A 123 -11.01 9.28 -3.84
N ASN A 124 -9.74 9.06 -3.52
CA ASN A 124 -8.88 8.09 -4.18
C ASN A 124 -8.36 7.03 -3.22
N GLN A 125 -8.05 7.45 -2.00
CA GLN A 125 -7.69 6.57 -0.90
C GLN A 125 -8.56 6.80 0.32
N ILE A 126 -8.62 5.80 1.18
CA ILE A 126 -9.42 5.84 2.40
C ILE A 126 -8.72 5.06 3.50
N ALA A 127 -8.67 5.62 4.70
CA ALA A 127 -8.12 4.98 5.88
C ALA A 127 -9.16 4.93 7.01
N TYR A 128 -9.20 3.82 7.74
CA TYR A 128 -9.83 3.74 9.04
C TYR A 128 -8.75 3.75 10.12
N GLU A 129 -8.81 4.74 11.02
CA GLU A 129 -7.89 4.86 12.14
C GLU A 129 -8.57 4.37 13.44
N PRO A 130 -8.16 3.21 13.99
CA PRO A 130 -8.93 2.52 15.02
C PRO A 130 -8.90 3.22 16.39
N LEU A 131 -7.80 3.90 16.79
CA LEU A 131 -7.72 4.55 18.09
C LEU A 131 -8.68 5.73 18.25
N THR A 132 -8.96 6.42 17.15
CA THR A 132 -9.88 7.56 17.13
C THR A 132 -11.24 7.23 16.56
N GLN A 133 -11.40 6.04 15.98
CA GLN A 133 -12.58 5.57 15.24
C GLN A 133 -13.00 6.55 14.15
N ARG A 134 -12.03 7.00 13.35
CA ARG A 134 -12.22 7.97 12.29
C ARG A 134 -11.90 7.37 10.92
N VAL A 135 -12.64 7.85 9.94
CA VAL A 135 -12.38 7.56 8.53
C VAL A 135 -11.78 8.79 7.87
N PHE A 136 -10.63 8.62 7.23
CA PHE A 136 -9.93 9.65 6.48
C PHE A 136 -10.11 9.36 4.99
N SER A 137 -10.78 10.23 4.27
CA SER A 137 -10.94 10.17 2.82
C SER A 137 -9.95 11.13 2.18
N PHE A 138 -9.00 10.58 1.43
CA PHE A 138 -7.96 11.35 0.74
C PHE A 138 -8.49 11.77 -0.64
N ASN A 139 -8.78 13.05 -0.80
CA ASN A 139 -9.46 13.61 -1.97
C ASN A 139 -8.43 14.16 -2.95
N SER A 140 -7.96 13.32 -3.89
CA SER A 140 -6.78 13.59 -4.73
C SER A 140 -6.89 14.86 -5.56
N THR A 141 -8.03 15.10 -6.22
CA THR A 141 -8.27 16.32 -7.01
C THR A 141 -8.69 17.49 -6.13
N GLY A 142 -9.36 17.23 -5.01
CA GLY A 142 -9.77 18.24 -4.02
C GLY A 142 -8.63 18.82 -3.21
N ARG A 143 -7.45 18.15 -3.20
CA ARG A 143 -6.28 18.54 -2.39
C ARG A 143 -6.64 18.78 -0.93
N ASN A 144 -7.41 17.87 -0.40
CA ASN A 144 -7.81 17.89 1.00
C ASN A 144 -8.12 16.47 1.48
N ILE A 145 -8.29 16.35 2.79
CA ILE A 145 -8.66 15.10 3.44
C ILE A 145 -9.94 15.39 4.24
N THR A 146 -11.01 14.64 3.97
CA THR A 146 -12.23 14.68 4.76
C THR A 146 -12.11 13.68 5.89
N VAL A 147 -12.33 14.12 7.13
CA VAL A 147 -12.34 13.25 8.31
C VAL A 147 -13.77 13.04 8.77
N PHE A 148 -14.19 11.78 8.84
CA PHE A 148 -15.52 11.39 9.31
C PHE A 148 -15.45 10.67 10.66
N ASP A 149 -16.48 10.79 11.45
CA ASP A 149 -16.80 9.83 12.51
C ASP A 149 -17.23 8.50 11.87
N ALA A 150 -16.54 7.41 12.18
CA ALA A 150 -16.75 6.13 11.53
C ALA A 150 -18.10 5.46 11.86
N ARG A 151 -18.77 5.88 12.93
CA ARG A 151 -20.08 5.34 13.34
C ARG A 151 -21.24 6.08 12.70
N THR A 152 -21.13 7.41 12.64
CA THR A 152 -22.25 8.30 12.26
C THR A 152 -22.14 8.82 10.84
N GLY A 153 -20.92 8.90 10.28
CA GLY A 153 -20.65 9.54 9.00
C GLY A 153 -20.60 11.07 9.06
N ASN A 154 -20.69 11.65 10.25
CA ASN A 154 -20.56 13.08 10.41
C ASN A 154 -19.15 13.54 10.03
N VAL A 155 -19.07 14.63 9.26
CA VAL A 155 -17.79 15.27 8.97
C VAL A 155 -17.28 15.95 10.22
N LEU A 156 -16.10 15.56 10.68
CA LEU A 156 -15.42 16.12 11.85
C LEU A 156 -14.46 17.24 11.47
N ALA A 157 -13.79 17.10 10.31
CA ALA A 157 -12.83 18.07 9.81
C ALA A 157 -12.63 17.95 8.29
N THR A 158 -12.11 19.02 7.71
CA THR A 158 -11.53 19.05 6.37
C THR A 158 -10.12 19.60 6.49
N LEU A 159 -9.12 18.77 6.19
CA LEU A 159 -7.71 19.16 6.23
C LEU A 159 -7.30 19.58 4.81
N ALA A 160 -6.99 20.86 4.63
CA ALA A 160 -6.37 21.32 3.39
C ALA A 160 -4.92 20.79 3.33
N VAL A 161 -4.52 20.25 2.18
CA VAL A 161 -3.16 19.82 1.90
C VAL A 161 -2.65 20.46 0.61
N ASP A 162 -1.36 20.78 0.56
CA ASP A 162 -0.78 21.50 -0.60
C ASP A 162 -0.34 20.52 -1.71
N GLY A 163 -1.10 19.46 -1.96
CA GLY A 163 -0.73 18.50 -2.99
C GLY A 163 -1.79 17.45 -3.26
N ARG A 164 -1.49 16.64 -4.28
CA ARG A 164 -2.30 15.49 -4.65
C ARG A 164 -1.98 14.31 -3.73
N THR A 165 -2.93 13.92 -2.92
CA THR A 165 -2.84 12.74 -2.04
C THR A 165 -2.80 11.44 -2.83
N GLU A 166 -2.02 10.47 -2.35
CA GLU A 166 -1.87 9.13 -2.94
C GLU A 166 -1.93 8.05 -1.85
N PHE A 167 -0.95 7.14 -1.75
CA PHE A 167 -0.91 6.10 -0.71
C PHE A 167 -0.50 6.65 0.65
N TYR A 168 -1.03 6.04 1.69
CA TYR A 168 -0.71 6.33 3.07
C TYR A 168 -0.14 5.10 3.82
N ALA A 169 0.51 5.38 4.94
CA ALA A 169 0.88 4.41 5.97
C ALA A 169 0.34 4.87 7.33
N MET A 170 0.13 3.93 8.27
CA MET A 170 -0.30 4.23 9.63
C MET A 170 0.59 3.51 10.64
N ASP A 171 0.95 4.20 11.74
CA ASP A 171 1.80 3.63 12.79
C ASP A 171 1.00 2.82 13.84
N GLY A 172 -0.33 2.74 13.69
CA GLY A 172 -1.21 2.11 14.68
C GLY A 172 -1.31 2.85 16.02
N LYS A 173 -0.70 4.03 16.14
CA LYS A 173 -0.66 4.86 17.35
C LYS A 173 -1.30 6.25 17.14
N GLY A 174 -1.96 6.44 15.99
CA GLY A 174 -2.67 7.66 15.63
C GLY A 174 -1.94 8.56 14.66
N MET A 175 -0.80 8.14 14.10
CA MET A 175 -0.13 8.87 13.03
C MET A 175 -0.42 8.25 11.67
N ILE A 176 -0.71 9.10 10.70
CA ILE A 176 -0.92 8.73 9.30
C ILE A 176 0.11 9.50 8.46
N TYR A 177 0.80 8.80 7.58
CA TYR A 177 1.80 9.37 6.66
C TYR A 177 1.28 9.25 5.25
N ASP A 178 1.02 10.37 4.57
CA ASP A 178 0.44 10.40 3.22
C ASP A 178 1.40 11.01 2.21
N SER A 179 1.44 10.41 1.03
CA SER A 179 2.23 10.89 -0.10
C SER A 179 1.52 12.02 -0.84
N LEU A 180 2.18 13.18 -0.96
CA LEU A 180 1.77 14.24 -1.88
C LEU A 180 2.52 14.11 -3.20
N GLN A 181 1.90 13.42 -4.17
CA GLN A 181 2.57 12.97 -5.39
C GLN A 181 3.18 14.11 -6.21
N ASP A 182 2.45 15.19 -6.42
CA ASP A 182 2.88 16.35 -7.22
C ASP A 182 3.81 17.32 -6.46
N LYS A 183 4.08 17.03 -5.18
CA LYS A 183 4.95 17.86 -4.32
C LYS A 183 6.23 17.16 -3.90
N ALA A 184 6.43 15.90 -4.28
CA ALA A 184 7.56 15.09 -3.84
C ALA A 184 7.75 15.15 -2.31
N THR A 185 6.70 14.85 -1.57
CA THR A 185 6.64 15.09 -0.13
C THR A 185 5.79 14.04 0.56
N ILE A 186 6.17 13.65 1.78
CA ILE A 186 5.31 12.95 2.74
C ILE A 186 4.81 13.97 3.77
N ILE A 187 3.52 13.94 4.09
CA ILE A 187 2.96 14.66 5.22
C ILE A 187 2.64 13.68 6.36
N ALA A 188 2.90 14.10 7.59
CA ALA A 188 2.50 13.38 8.79
C ALA A 188 1.25 14.05 9.39
N ILE A 189 0.22 13.24 9.63
CA ILE A 189 -1.09 13.68 10.12
C ILE A 189 -1.31 13.04 11.50
N ASP A 190 -1.60 13.86 12.50
CA ASP A 190 -2.07 13.38 13.81
C ASP A 190 -3.59 13.19 13.74
N ALA A 191 -4.05 11.95 13.82
CA ALA A 191 -5.46 11.60 13.73
C ALA A 191 -6.28 12.14 14.92
N ARG A 192 -5.68 12.37 16.10
CA ARG A 192 -6.39 12.88 17.26
C ARG A 192 -6.71 14.37 17.09
N SER A 193 -5.71 15.16 16.75
CA SER A 193 -5.88 16.61 16.52
C SER A 193 -6.44 16.93 15.13
N MET A 194 -6.45 15.96 14.21
CA MET A 194 -6.85 16.13 12.80
C MET A 194 -6.06 17.24 12.12
N LYS A 195 -4.73 17.21 12.26
CA LYS A 195 -3.82 18.23 11.70
C LYS A 195 -2.63 17.58 11.04
N VAL A 196 -2.13 18.23 9.98
CA VAL A 196 -0.78 17.96 9.47
C VAL A 196 0.21 18.53 10.48
N VAL A 197 1.08 17.68 11.01
CA VAL A 197 2.03 18.03 12.08
C VAL A 197 3.49 18.05 11.60
N ALA A 198 3.78 17.40 10.46
CA ALA A 198 5.10 17.45 9.85
C ALA A 198 5.01 17.28 8.32
N THR A 199 6.09 17.67 7.64
CA THR A 199 6.25 17.59 6.19
C THR A 199 7.69 17.15 5.89
N TYR A 200 7.85 16.08 5.10
CA TYR A 200 9.13 15.47 4.78
C TYR A 200 9.41 15.57 3.27
N PRO A 201 10.26 16.52 2.84
CA PRO A 201 10.66 16.63 1.43
C PRO A 201 11.46 15.40 0.97
N LEU A 202 11.18 14.92 -0.24
CA LEU A 202 11.83 13.74 -0.81
C LEU A 202 12.87 14.07 -1.91
N ALA A 203 13.09 15.35 -2.20
CA ALA A 203 14.01 15.76 -3.25
C ALA A 203 15.41 15.12 -3.08
N PRO A 204 16.05 14.64 -4.14
CA PRO A 204 15.71 14.83 -5.56
C PRO A 204 14.67 13.83 -6.13
N HIS A 205 14.13 12.94 -5.32
CA HIS A 205 13.14 11.95 -5.73
C HIS A 205 11.77 12.61 -5.93
N THR A 206 11.03 12.12 -6.92
CA THR A 206 9.77 12.76 -7.32
C THR A 206 8.64 11.75 -7.48
N GLN A 207 7.41 12.24 -7.41
CA GLN A 207 6.18 11.48 -7.61
C GLN A 207 6.10 10.24 -6.68
N PRO A 208 6.14 10.44 -5.33
CA PRO A 208 5.85 9.36 -4.41
C PRO A 208 4.44 8.81 -4.70
N ALA A 209 4.30 7.51 -4.75
CA ALA A 209 3.04 6.81 -5.00
C ALA A 209 2.79 5.79 -3.88
N GLY A 210 3.39 4.60 -3.93
CA GLY A 210 3.25 3.59 -2.87
C GLY A 210 3.89 4.02 -1.57
N THR A 211 3.16 3.96 -0.45
CA THR A 211 3.67 4.27 0.88
C THR A 211 3.21 3.20 1.86
N THR A 212 4.13 2.67 2.64
CA THR A 212 3.89 1.70 3.72
C THR A 212 4.89 1.93 4.85
N MET A 213 4.74 1.23 5.97
CA MET A 213 5.72 1.35 7.05
C MET A 213 5.85 0.08 7.89
N ASP A 214 7.00 -0.06 8.55
CA ASP A 214 7.12 -0.85 9.75
C ASP A 214 6.81 0.04 10.98
N PRO A 215 5.70 -0.21 11.70
CA PRO A 215 5.35 0.58 12.88
C PRO A 215 6.24 0.27 14.09
N GLN A 216 6.99 -0.85 14.10
CA GLN A 216 7.88 -1.22 15.21
C GLN A 216 9.18 -0.43 15.15
N THR A 217 9.85 -0.43 14.01
CA THR A 217 11.09 0.28 13.78
C THR A 217 10.86 1.75 13.39
N ARG A 218 9.60 2.11 13.06
CA ARG A 218 9.19 3.43 12.59
C ARG A 218 9.89 3.83 11.29
N ARG A 219 9.95 2.88 10.35
CA ARG A 219 10.49 3.08 9.01
C ARG A 219 9.37 3.20 8.00
N ILE A 220 9.38 4.27 7.21
CA ILE A 220 8.43 4.50 6.12
C ILE A 220 9.12 4.11 4.80
N PHE A 221 8.48 3.26 4.04
CA PHE A 221 8.93 2.83 2.72
C PHE A 221 8.10 3.54 1.65
N VAL A 222 8.76 4.27 0.76
CA VAL A 222 8.11 5.12 -0.25
C VAL A 222 8.60 4.76 -1.65
N ALA A 223 7.70 4.21 -2.47
CA ALA A 223 7.98 3.95 -3.88
C ALA A 223 7.66 5.18 -4.71
N CYS A 224 8.68 5.73 -5.38
CA CYS A 224 8.59 6.94 -6.20
C CYS A 224 8.62 6.60 -7.70
N ARG A 225 7.79 7.24 -8.50
CA ARG A 225 7.78 7.07 -9.97
C ARG A 225 9.08 7.56 -10.63
N SER A 226 9.95 8.23 -9.88
CA SER A 226 11.35 8.49 -10.23
C SER A 226 12.26 7.26 -10.16
N LYS A 227 11.69 6.05 -10.11
CA LYS A 227 12.38 4.74 -10.04
C LYS A 227 13.23 4.57 -8.79
N SER A 228 12.75 5.04 -7.67
CA SER A 228 13.42 4.93 -6.38
C SER A 228 12.47 4.43 -5.30
N PHE A 229 12.97 3.51 -4.47
CA PHE A 229 12.31 3.04 -3.25
C PHE A 229 13.10 3.59 -2.06
N LEU A 230 12.49 4.51 -1.35
CA LEU A 230 13.10 5.25 -0.25
C LEU A 230 12.69 4.62 1.06
N ILE A 231 13.61 4.59 2.01
CA ILE A 231 13.34 4.25 3.40
C ILE A 231 13.61 5.50 4.23
N LEU A 232 12.58 5.97 4.96
CA LEU A 232 12.63 7.16 5.79
C LEU A 232 12.47 6.80 7.27
N ASP A 233 13.10 7.59 8.10
CA ASP A 233 12.79 7.65 9.52
C ASP A 233 11.50 8.44 9.74
N ALA A 234 10.51 7.84 10.37
CA ALA A 234 9.17 8.43 10.53
C ALA A 234 9.13 9.62 11.52
N ASP A 235 10.12 9.76 12.39
CA ASP A 235 10.16 10.85 13.36
C ASP A 235 10.82 12.10 12.82
N THR A 236 11.79 11.93 11.91
CA THR A 236 12.60 13.03 11.38
C THR A 236 12.37 13.31 9.90
N GLY A 237 11.81 12.38 9.15
CA GLY A 237 11.68 12.42 7.69
C GLY A 237 13.00 12.23 6.94
N LYS A 238 14.09 11.87 7.65
CA LYS A 238 15.39 11.63 7.04
C LYS A 238 15.35 10.39 6.16
N ILE A 239 15.82 10.48 4.92
CA ILE A 239 16.03 9.34 4.04
C ILE A 239 17.27 8.57 4.54
N LEU A 240 17.07 7.30 4.89
CA LEU A 240 18.09 6.40 5.42
C LEU A 240 18.72 5.55 4.32
N ALA A 241 17.91 5.09 3.37
CA ALA A 241 18.34 4.27 2.25
C ALA A 241 17.52 4.54 1.00
N THR A 242 18.07 4.18 -0.15
CA THR A 242 17.42 4.29 -1.47
C THR A 242 17.83 3.10 -2.32
N PHE A 243 16.80 2.44 -2.93
CA PHE A 243 16.99 1.34 -3.87
C PHE A 243 16.41 1.68 -5.23
N PRO A 244 17.00 1.19 -6.33
CA PRO A 244 16.39 1.29 -7.64
C PRO A 244 15.19 0.34 -7.73
N ILE A 245 14.11 0.80 -8.39
CA ILE A 245 12.92 -0.01 -8.68
C ILE A 245 12.52 0.13 -10.14
N GLY A 246 11.58 -0.70 -10.58
CA GLY A 246 11.01 -0.65 -11.92
C GLY A 246 10.21 0.62 -12.19
N GLU A 247 9.68 0.70 -13.41
CA GLU A 247 8.90 1.85 -13.86
C GLU A 247 7.43 1.74 -13.46
N ARG A 248 6.76 2.91 -13.36
CA ARG A 248 5.30 2.98 -13.20
C ARG A 248 4.82 2.29 -11.92
N ASN A 249 5.63 2.39 -10.85
CA ASN A 249 5.21 1.91 -9.54
C ASN A 249 3.95 2.64 -9.06
N ASP A 250 3.16 1.96 -8.22
CA ASP A 250 1.93 2.53 -7.70
C ASP A 250 1.63 2.11 -6.26
N ALA A 251 2.13 0.97 -5.79
CA ALA A 251 1.92 0.54 -4.42
C ALA A 251 3.22 0.10 -3.73
N ALA A 252 3.22 0.22 -2.41
CA ALA A 252 4.17 -0.42 -1.51
C ALA A 252 3.42 -1.09 -0.36
N LYS A 253 3.91 -2.22 0.11
CA LYS A 253 3.41 -2.93 1.29
C LYS A 253 4.58 -3.46 2.10
N PHE A 254 4.40 -3.57 3.42
CA PHE A 254 5.37 -4.16 4.33
C PHE A 254 4.76 -5.38 5.03
N ASP A 255 5.52 -6.45 5.10
CA ASP A 255 5.17 -7.66 5.82
C ASP A 255 6.03 -7.78 7.09
N PRO A 256 5.45 -7.53 8.28
CA PRO A 256 6.21 -7.59 9.53
C PRO A 256 6.65 -9.00 9.92
N GLY A 257 6.03 -10.05 9.35
CA GLY A 257 6.39 -11.43 9.62
C GLY A 257 7.68 -11.87 8.94
N THR A 258 7.98 -11.26 7.81
CA THR A 258 9.18 -11.56 7.00
C THR A 258 10.17 -10.41 6.96
N GLN A 259 9.85 -9.25 7.53
CA GLN A 259 10.62 -8.00 7.44
C GLN A 259 10.86 -7.54 5.99
N LEU A 260 9.92 -7.85 5.08
CA LEU A 260 10.01 -7.52 3.68
C LEU A 260 9.14 -6.33 3.30
N ALA A 261 9.73 -5.38 2.63
CA ALA A 261 9.04 -4.27 1.97
C ALA A 261 8.97 -4.53 0.47
N PHE A 262 7.78 -4.37 -0.10
CA PHE A 262 7.50 -4.63 -1.51
C PHE A 262 7.14 -3.33 -2.23
N ALA A 263 7.63 -3.17 -3.45
CA ALA A 263 7.21 -2.11 -4.37
C ALA A 263 6.78 -2.72 -5.71
N SER A 264 5.50 -2.58 -6.08
CA SER A 264 4.97 -3.08 -7.35
C SER A 264 5.21 -2.09 -8.47
N ASN A 265 5.69 -2.58 -9.60
CA ASN A 265 6.06 -1.77 -10.75
C ASN A 265 5.26 -2.19 -11.97
N GLY A 266 4.64 -1.22 -12.64
CA GLY A 266 3.78 -1.48 -13.81
C GLY A 266 4.53 -1.92 -15.07
N ASP A 267 5.86 -2.00 -15.03
CA ASP A 267 6.69 -2.60 -16.09
C ASP A 267 6.71 -4.13 -16.05
N GLY A 268 6.12 -4.74 -15.04
CA GLY A 268 6.07 -6.19 -14.84
C GLY A 268 7.13 -6.70 -13.89
N THR A 269 7.49 -5.90 -12.90
CA THR A 269 8.40 -6.30 -11.82
C THR A 269 7.83 -6.00 -10.43
N LEU A 270 8.28 -6.76 -9.43
CA LEU A 270 8.06 -6.50 -8.01
C LEU A 270 9.43 -6.42 -7.35
N THR A 271 9.74 -5.28 -6.75
CA THR A 271 10.99 -5.10 -6.00
C THR A 271 10.75 -5.46 -4.54
N VAL A 272 11.65 -6.26 -3.95
CA VAL A 272 11.59 -6.73 -2.57
C VAL A 272 12.84 -6.27 -1.84
N VAL A 273 12.66 -5.53 -0.75
CA VAL A 273 13.74 -5.04 0.12
C VAL A 273 13.54 -5.65 1.50
N HIS A 274 14.58 -6.20 2.08
CA HIS A 274 14.59 -6.73 3.44
C HIS A 274 15.08 -5.66 4.42
N GLU A 275 14.37 -5.48 5.52
CA GLU A 275 14.81 -4.69 6.66
C GLU A 275 15.63 -5.57 7.59
N ASP A 276 16.97 -5.54 7.43
CA ASP A 276 17.91 -6.35 8.23
C ASP A 276 17.98 -5.86 9.68
N SER A 277 17.83 -4.57 9.85
CA SER A 277 17.71 -3.87 11.13
C SER A 277 17.10 -2.50 10.88
N PRO A 278 16.74 -1.72 11.92
CA PRO A 278 16.16 -0.39 11.73
C PRO A 278 16.99 0.57 10.87
N ASP A 279 18.30 0.32 10.73
CA ASP A 279 19.21 1.19 9.98
C ASP A 279 19.95 0.48 8.84
N GLN A 280 19.62 -0.78 8.57
CA GLN A 280 20.22 -1.60 7.51
C GLN A 280 19.18 -2.28 6.66
N PHE A 281 19.33 -2.18 5.35
CA PHE A 281 18.36 -2.69 4.38
C PHE A 281 19.11 -3.31 3.20
N THR A 282 18.59 -4.40 2.66
CA THR A 282 19.15 -5.07 1.48
C THR A 282 18.10 -5.30 0.41
N LEU A 283 18.51 -5.16 -0.87
CA LEU A 283 17.67 -5.60 -1.99
C LEU A 283 17.67 -7.12 -2.00
N ALA A 284 16.56 -7.72 -1.58
CA ALA A 284 16.42 -9.17 -1.47
C ALA A 284 16.14 -9.81 -2.83
N GLN A 285 15.24 -9.22 -3.63
CA GLN A 285 14.83 -9.80 -4.91
C GLN A 285 14.20 -8.75 -5.84
N THR A 286 14.30 -9.00 -7.15
CA THR A 286 13.43 -8.39 -8.17
C THR A 286 12.68 -9.52 -8.87
N VAL A 287 11.40 -9.65 -8.57
CA VAL A 287 10.53 -10.70 -9.10
C VAL A 287 9.98 -10.26 -10.45
N LYS A 288 9.98 -11.15 -11.43
CA LYS A 288 9.26 -10.91 -12.70
C LYS A 288 7.77 -11.17 -12.48
N THR A 289 6.95 -10.17 -12.79
CA THR A 289 5.49 -10.23 -12.75
C THR A 289 4.90 -9.96 -14.13
N GLU A 290 3.67 -9.46 -14.21
CA GLU A 290 3.03 -9.13 -15.49
C GLU A 290 2.97 -7.62 -15.71
N TYR A 291 3.07 -7.20 -16.97
CA TYR A 291 2.91 -5.79 -17.34
C TYR A 291 1.57 -5.23 -16.84
N GLY A 292 1.62 -4.08 -16.19
CA GLY A 292 0.45 -3.42 -15.62
C GLY A 292 0.11 -3.84 -14.19
N ALA A 293 0.72 -4.88 -13.63
CA ALA A 293 0.54 -5.30 -12.24
C ALA A 293 1.22 -4.30 -11.29
N ARG A 294 0.59 -3.14 -11.07
CA ARG A 294 1.17 -1.97 -10.39
C ARG A 294 0.72 -1.75 -8.96
N THR A 295 -0.43 -2.33 -8.58
CA THR A 295 -0.96 -2.28 -7.20
C THR A 295 -0.87 -3.65 -6.55
N MET A 296 -0.97 -3.72 -5.21
CA MET A 296 -0.86 -4.98 -4.49
C MET A 296 -1.50 -4.95 -3.11
N ALA A 297 -1.76 -6.12 -2.57
CA ALA A 297 -1.97 -6.38 -1.15
C ALA A 297 -1.06 -7.52 -0.67
N VAL A 298 -0.78 -7.55 0.64
CA VAL A 298 -0.05 -8.63 1.30
C VAL A 298 -0.93 -9.24 2.38
N ASP A 299 -1.12 -10.55 2.33
CA ASP A 299 -1.69 -11.31 3.44
C ASP A 299 -0.58 -11.65 4.43
N ILE A 300 -0.47 -10.88 5.50
CA ILE A 300 0.58 -11.04 6.52
C ILE A 300 0.51 -12.36 7.29
N LYS A 301 -0.58 -13.13 7.16
CA LYS A 301 -0.72 -14.45 7.79
C LYS A 301 -0.05 -15.55 6.99
N THR A 302 -0.11 -15.46 5.67
CA THR A 302 0.44 -16.48 4.75
C THR A 302 1.64 -15.97 3.98
N HIS A 303 1.99 -14.70 4.12
CA HIS A 303 3.05 -13.98 3.41
C HIS A 303 2.82 -13.91 1.89
N ARG A 304 1.60 -14.14 1.42
CA ARG A 304 1.22 -14.06 0.01
C ARG A 304 1.08 -12.63 -0.45
N VAL A 305 1.59 -12.36 -1.63
CA VAL A 305 1.39 -11.09 -2.33
C VAL A 305 0.35 -11.27 -3.42
N PHE A 306 -0.63 -10.39 -3.47
CA PHE A 306 -1.71 -10.38 -4.47
C PHE A 306 -1.55 -9.16 -5.36
N MET A 307 -1.50 -9.36 -6.68
CA MET A 307 -1.32 -8.28 -7.66
C MET A 307 -2.36 -8.38 -8.77
N PRO A 308 -3.17 -7.36 -9.03
CA PRO A 308 -4.11 -7.37 -10.13
C PRO A 308 -3.37 -7.23 -11.46
N SER A 309 -3.85 -7.91 -12.47
CA SER A 309 -3.32 -7.89 -13.82
C SER A 309 -4.40 -8.16 -14.86
N ALA A 310 -4.08 -7.93 -16.13
CA ALA A 310 -4.94 -8.26 -17.27
C ALA A 310 -4.10 -8.44 -18.53
N ASP A 311 -4.69 -8.97 -19.59
CA ASP A 311 -4.10 -8.93 -20.91
C ASP A 311 -4.28 -7.55 -21.54
N TRP A 312 -3.30 -7.13 -22.32
CA TRP A 312 -3.27 -5.81 -22.91
C TRP A 312 -3.26 -5.89 -24.42
N GLY A 313 -4.13 -5.14 -25.04
CA GLY A 313 -4.14 -4.94 -26.48
C GLY A 313 -2.88 -4.20 -26.98
N PRO A 314 -2.76 -4.04 -28.30
CA PRO A 314 -1.64 -3.31 -28.89
C PRO A 314 -1.61 -1.87 -28.37
N ALA A 315 -0.39 -1.31 -28.28
CA ALA A 315 -0.23 0.10 -27.95
C ALA A 315 -0.93 0.97 -28.98
N SER A 316 -1.75 1.91 -28.53
CA SER A 316 -2.34 2.91 -29.42
C SER A 316 -1.25 3.80 -30.01
N THR A 317 -1.46 4.32 -31.21
CA THR A 317 -0.52 5.27 -31.83
C THR A 317 -0.43 6.54 -30.95
N PRO A 318 0.77 6.97 -30.58
CA PRO A 318 0.96 8.24 -29.88
C PRO A 318 0.37 9.41 -30.68
N LYS A 319 -0.29 10.32 -29.98
CA LYS A 319 -0.80 11.59 -30.53
C LYS A 319 -0.15 12.76 -29.80
N SER A 320 -0.19 13.95 -30.39
CA SER A 320 0.43 15.16 -29.79
C SER A 320 -0.15 15.51 -28.42
N ASP A 321 -1.44 15.24 -28.22
CA ASP A 321 -2.17 15.44 -26.97
C ASP A 321 -2.07 14.26 -25.99
N ASN A 322 -1.64 13.09 -26.48
CA ASN A 322 -1.40 11.88 -25.66
C ASN A 322 -0.19 11.11 -26.19
N PRO A 323 1.03 11.56 -25.85
CA PRO A 323 2.27 10.96 -26.37
C PRO A 323 2.54 9.54 -25.84
N ASN A 324 1.92 9.14 -24.72
CA ASN A 324 2.07 7.81 -24.10
C ASN A 324 0.70 7.20 -23.80
N PRO A 325 -0.07 6.80 -24.81
CA PRO A 325 -1.40 6.25 -24.61
C PRO A 325 -1.32 4.92 -23.84
N ARG A 326 -2.25 4.75 -22.89
CA ARG A 326 -2.40 3.47 -22.19
C ARG A 326 -2.85 2.41 -23.19
N ARG A 327 -2.30 1.20 -23.08
CA ARG A 327 -2.83 0.05 -23.79
C ARG A 327 -4.25 -0.25 -23.32
N PRO A 328 -5.18 -0.58 -24.20
CA PRO A 328 -6.50 -1.04 -23.78
C PRO A 328 -6.39 -2.41 -23.09
N MET A 329 -7.13 -2.60 -22.03
CA MET A 329 -7.29 -3.92 -21.43
C MET A 329 -8.14 -4.81 -22.35
N VAL A 330 -7.78 -6.07 -22.47
CA VAL A 330 -8.61 -7.06 -23.17
C VAL A 330 -9.81 -7.39 -22.28
N PRO A 331 -11.05 -7.23 -22.76
CA PRO A 331 -12.25 -7.54 -21.98
C PRO A 331 -12.24 -8.97 -21.42
N GLY A 332 -12.68 -9.14 -20.19
CA GLY A 332 -12.75 -10.44 -19.51
C GLY A 332 -11.41 -11.03 -19.06
N SER A 333 -10.28 -10.36 -19.31
CA SER A 333 -8.95 -10.87 -18.95
C SER A 333 -8.46 -10.50 -17.55
N PHE A 334 -9.26 -9.73 -16.79
CA PHE A 334 -8.88 -9.29 -15.46
C PHE A 334 -8.70 -10.48 -14.50
N ARG A 335 -7.58 -10.47 -13.79
CA ARG A 335 -7.17 -11.52 -12.86
C ARG A 335 -6.36 -10.96 -11.71
N VAL A 336 -6.22 -11.75 -10.65
CA VAL A 336 -5.31 -11.45 -9.53
C VAL A 336 -4.23 -12.52 -9.49
N LEU A 337 -2.98 -12.10 -9.62
CA LEU A 337 -1.80 -12.94 -9.45
C LEU A 337 -1.59 -13.21 -7.97
N VAL A 338 -1.20 -14.43 -7.63
CA VAL A 338 -0.82 -14.86 -6.29
C VAL A 338 0.65 -15.21 -6.32
N LEU A 339 1.45 -14.54 -5.49
CA LEU A 339 2.86 -14.83 -5.32
C LEU A 339 3.09 -15.40 -3.92
N GLU A 340 3.95 -16.40 -3.84
CA GLU A 340 4.41 -17.01 -2.58
C GLU A 340 5.95 -16.95 -2.53
N PRO A 341 6.55 -16.93 -1.32
CA PRO A 341 7.98 -17.05 -1.15
C PRO A 341 8.53 -18.41 -1.56
#